data_ef19b64a0fa1a7e4acebef0ac7b40062
#
_entry.id   ef19b64a0fa1a7e4acebef0ac7b40062
#
_cell.length_a   1.000
_cell.length_b   1.000
_cell.length_c   1.000
_cell.angle_alpha   90.00
_cell.angle_beta   90.00
_cell.angle_gamma   90.00
#
_symmetry.space_group_name_H-M   'P 1'
#
loop_
_entity.id
_entity.type
_entity.pdbx_description
1 polymer ?
#
loop_
_entity_poly.entity_id
_entity_poly.type
_entity_poly.pdbx_seq_one_letter_code
_entity_poly.pdbx_strand_id
1 'polypeptide(L)'
;MSLNSLHNKPAQSGSALALESAPLPSASLSPLLSLSGGLAYRGSKVIELPDIAINRAEILGIWGDSGCGKSTMAAILTGLMPLAAGKLECSQVLKQVGGRPSPIQWVIQQPEQAFNPRLTLAQSLNESWHGRDYAHLLPMLGVAESEFWRWLASRPGGLSGGELQRLNILRAVAPETRLLICDEITAQLDMLSQQRLWQQLLQIARDKQLTLLVISHDKPLLGAVCDRVQPFKPV
;
A
#
# COMPACT_ATOMS: atom_id res chain seq x y z
N MET A 1 9.86 66.86 39.99
CA MET A 1 10.28 67.92 39.03
C MET A 1 10.29 67.28 37.69
N SER A 2 9.24 67.55 36.99
CA SER A 2 9.13 68.29 35.72
C SER A 2 9.58 67.44 34.55
N LEU A 3 8.71 66.99 33.77
CA LEU A 3 7.85 67.56 32.70
C LEU A 3 8.46 67.36 31.33
N ASN A 4 7.62 66.82 30.52
CA ASN A 4 7.29 67.23 29.11
C ASN A 4 8.29 66.79 28.02
N SER A 5 7.86 66.50 26.86
CA SER A 5 6.56 66.38 26.19
C SER A 5 6.84 66.07 24.73
N LEU A 6 5.89 65.38 24.09
CA LEU A 6 5.47 65.56 22.71
C LEU A 6 6.50 65.29 21.55
N HIS A 7 6.27 64.33 20.66
CA HIS A 7 5.48 64.63 19.46
C HIS A 7 5.13 63.37 18.69
N ASN A 8 3.89 63.31 18.41
CA ASN A 8 3.18 62.48 17.52
C ASN A 8 3.58 62.74 16.05
N LYS A 9 3.85 61.72 15.23
CA LYS A 9 3.59 61.81 13.80
C LYS A 9 3.33 60.42 13.19
N PRO A 10 2.54 60.33 12.14
CA PRO A 10 1.67 59.21 11.86
C PRO A 10 2.31 58.21 10.86
N ALA A 11 1.58 57.08 10.80
CA ALA A 11 1.72 55.95 9.87
C ALA A 11 2.11 56.33 8.43
N GLN A 12 3.05 55.59 7.87
CA GLN A 12 3.09 55.34 6.46
C GLN A 12 2.93 53.86 6.20
N SER A 13 1.87 53.58 5.47
CA SER A 13 1.53 52.37 4.80
C SER A 13 2.72 51.74 4.07
N GLY A 14 3.15 50.59 4.51
CA GLY A 14 4.13 49.74 3.85
C GLY A 14 3.47 48.46 3.42
N SER A 15 3.09 48.42 2.17
CA SER A 15 3.00 47.30 1.25
C SER A 15 3.09 45.92 1.89
N ALA A 16 1.95 45.23 2.02
CA ALA A 16 1.87 43.81 2.15
C ALA A 16 2.46 43.18 0.87
N LEU A 17 3.66 42.64 0.98
CA LEU A 17 4.19 41.72 0.00
C LEU A 17 3.32 40.51 -0.04
N ALA A 18 2.38 40.47 -0.99
CA ALA A 18 1.71 39.26 -1.41
C ALA A 18 2.80 38.30 -1.87
N LEU A 19 3.07 37.31 -1.03
CA LEU A 19 3.76 36.09 -1.46
C LEU A 19 2.83 35.41 -2.47
N GLU A 20 2.99 35.74 -3.73
CA GLU A 20 2.51 34.93 -4.84
C GLU A 20 3.10 33.54 -4.65
N SER A 21 2.25 32.62 -4.21
CA SER A 21 2.56 31.20 -4.25
C SER A 21 2.66 30.82 -5.72
N ALA A 22 3.90 30.82 -6.24
CA ALA A 22 4.19 30.26 -7.54
C ALA A 22 3.66 28.81 -7.52
N PRO A 23 2.85 28.39 -8.50
CA PRO A 23 2.46 27.00 -8.61
C PRO A 23 3.74 26.18 -8.78
N LEU A 24 3.93 25.19 -7.89
CA LEU A 24 4.98 24.20 -8.05
C LEU A 24 4.88 23.64 -9.47
N PRO A 25 5.98 23.54 -10.21
CA PRO A 25 5.93 22.99 -11.56
C PRO A 25 5.33 21.58 -11.46
N SER A 26 4.21 21.37 -12.14
CA SER A 26 3.66 20.05 -12.39
C SER A 26 4.62 19.31 -13.33
N ALA A 27 5.75 18.90 -12.79
CA ALA A 27 6.56 17.89 -13.45
C ALA A 27 5.64 16.68 -13.58
N SER A 28 5.26 16.33 -14.80
CA SER A 28 4.56 15.11 -15.14
C SER A 28 5.49 13.94 -14.82
N LEU A 29 5.59 13.61 -13.53
CA LEU A 29 6.31 12.43 -13.07
C LEU A 29 5.56 11.25 -13.68
N SER A 30 6.22 10.53 -14.56
CA SER A 30 5.69 9.27 -15.11
C SER A 30 5.18 8.41 -13.95
N PRO A 31 4.01 7.79 -14.09
CA PRO A 31 3.44 6.97 -13.04
C PRO A 31 4.43 5.87 -12.61
N LEU A 32 4.33 5.42 -11.37
CA LEU A 32 5.12 4.31 -10.85
C LEU A 32 4.82 3.04 -11.65
N LEU A 33 3.52 2.84 -11.97
CA LEU A 33 2.99 1.75 -12.77
C LEU A 33 1.77 2.23 -13.56
N SER A 34 1.63 1.78 -14.82
CA SER A 34 0.42 1.97 -15.60
C SER A 34 0.03 0.69 -16.35
N LEU A 35 -1.27 0.45 -16.44
CA LEU A 35 -1.89 -0.61 -17.24
C LEU A 35 -2.90 0.03 -18.16
N SER A 36 -2.87 -0.31 -19.44
CA SER A 36 -3.81 0.20 -20.45
C SER A 36 -4.26 -0.90 -21.41
N GLY A 37 -5.55 -0.91 -21.77
CA GLY A 37 -6.16 -1.86 -22.70
C GLY A 37 -5.99 -3.32 -22.26
N GLY A 38 -5.98 -3.58 -20.95
CA GLY A 38 -5.59 -4.86 -20.39
C GLY A 38 -6.64 -5.95 -20.60
N LEU A 39 -6.20 -7.11 -21.13
CA LEU A 39 -7.00 -8.34 -21.21
C LEU A 39 -6.30 -9.48 -20.47
N ALA A 40 -7.09 -10.32 -19.83
CA ALA A 40 -6.64 -11.54 -19.17
C ALA A 40 -7.57 -12.72 -19.48
N TYR A 41 -7.03 -13.94 -19.39
CA TYR A 41 -7.81 -15.16 -19.49
C TYR A 41 -7.84 -15.91 -18.16
N ARG A 42 -9.01 -16.35 -17.74
CA ARG A 42 -9.18 -17.28 -16.62
C ARG A 42 -9.99 -18.48 -17.11
N GLY A 43 -9.30 -19.52 -17.50
CA GLY A 43 -9.91 -20.60 -18.28
C GLY A 43 -10.42 -20.08 -19.63
N SER A 44 -11.69 -20.28 -19.93
CA SER A 44 -12.35 -19.77 -21.15
C SER A 44 -12.89 -18.34 -21.02
N LYS A 45 -12.86 -17.77 -19.80
CA LYS A 45 -13.41 -16.42 -19.56
C LYS A 45 -12.37 -15.36 -19.88
N VAL A 46 -12.77 -14.39 -20.70
CA VAL A 46 -12.01 -13.15 -20.93
C VAL A 46 -12.35 -12.16 -19.82
N ILE A 47 -11.35 -11.53 -19.25
CA ILE A 47 -11.47 -10.47 -18.25
C ILE A 47 -10.84 -9.22 -18.83
N GLU A 48 -11.66 -8.19 -19.02
CA GLU A 48 -11.20 -6.86 -19.38
C GLU A 48 -10.78 -6.13 -18.12
N LEU A 49 -9.58 -5.53 -18.14
CA LEU A 49 -9.02 -4.83 -17.00
C LEU A 49 -9.16 -3.32 -17.19
N PRO A 50 -9.45 -2.57 -16.14
CA PRO A 50 -9.50 -1.11 -16.24
C PRO A 50 -8.12 -0.53 -16.52
N ASP A 51 -8.09 0.59 -17.23
CA ASP A 51 -6.89 1.40 -17.31
C ASP A 51 -6.60 2.01 -15.95
N ILE A 52 -5.38 1.84 -15.48
CA ILE A 52 -4.91 2.39 -14.21
C ILE A 52 -3.56 3.07 -14.38
N ALA A 53 -3.36 4.14 -13.63
CA ALA A 53 -2.05 4.76 -13.43
C ALA A 53 -1.88 5.00 -11.94
N ILE A 54 -0.79 4.49 -11.36
CA ILE A 54 -0.48 4.59 -9.93
C ILE A 54 0.77 5.45 -9.78
N ASN A 55 0.67 6.53 -9.01
CA ASN A 55 1.80 7.42 -8.76
C ASN A 55 2.63 6.94 -7.56
N ARG A 56 3.83 7.50 -7.40
CA ARG A 56 4.68 7.20 -6.23
C ARG A 56 4.04 7.72 -4.96
N ALA A 57 4.11 6.92 -3.90
CA ALA A 57 3.54 7.20 -2.57
C ALA A 57 2.03 7.50 -2.59
N GLU A 58 1.32 7.18 -3.68
CA GLU A 58 -0.14 7.25 -3.79
C GLU A 58 -0.78 6.03 -3.14
N ILE A 59 -1.94 6.23 -2.54
CA ILE A 59 -2.83 5.16 -2.09
C ILE A 59 -4.04 5.14 -3.04
N LEU A 60 -3.98 4.24 -4.04
CA LEU A 60 -5.05 4.06 -5.02
C LEU A 60 -6.01 2.97 -4.57
N GLY A 61 -7.30 3.28 -4.49
CA GLY A 61 -8.37 2.33 -4.25
C GLY A 61 -9.00 1.80 -5.56
N ILE A 62 -9.19 0.50 -5.66
CA ILE A 62 -9.98 -0.13 -6.73
C ILE A 62 -11.22 -0.75 -6.13
N TRP A 63 -12.36 -0.23 -6.53
CA TRP A 63 -13.67 -0.72 -6.12
C TRP A 63 -14.33 -1.57 -7.19
N GLY A 64 -14.96 -2.69 -6.82
CA GLY A 64 -15.75 -3.50 -7.73
C GLY A 64 -16.35 -4.73 -7.07
N ASP A 65 -17.34 -5.33 -7.72
CA ASP A 65 -18.03 -6.50 -7.22
C ASP A 65 -17.14 -7.74 -7.13
N SER A 66 -17.53 -8.69 -6.30
CA SER A 66 -16.82 -9.97 -6.21
C SER A 66 -16.82 -10.70 -7.56
N GLY A 67 -15.66 -11.24 -7.93
CA GLY A 67 -15.52 -12.01 -9.18
C GLY A 67 -15.37 -11.17 -10.46
N CYS A 68 -15.32 -9.83 -10.40
CA CYS A 68 -15.13 -8.98 -11.59
C CYS A 68 -13.71 -9.04 -12.18
N GLY A 69 -12.70 -9.54 -11.42
CA GLY A 69 -11.33 -9.67 -11.95
C GLY A 69 -10.26 -8.93 -11.16
N LYS A 70 -10.57 -8.31 -10.00
CA LYS A 70 -9.62 -7.53 -9.20
C LYS A 70 -8.37 -8.32 -8.81
N SER A 71 -8.54 -9.54 -8.29
CA SER A 71 -7.41 -10.40 -7.92
C SER A 71 -6.64 -10.92 -9.16
N THR A 72 -7.31 -11.04 -10.32
CA THR A 72 -6.63 -11.33 -11.59
C THR A 72 -5.74 -10.16 -11.99
N MET A 73 -6.22 -8.93 -11.86
CA MET A 73 -5.39 -7.74 -12.06
C MET A 73 -4.21 -7.71 -11.11
N ALA A 74 -4.41 -7.98 -9.81
CA ALA A 74 -3.32 -8.06 -8.83
C ALA A 74 -2.26 -9.11 -9.23
N ALA A 75 -2.68 -10.29 -9.69
CA ALA A 75 -1.77 -11.34 -10.18
C ALA A 75 -0.96 -10.90 -11.42
N ILE A 76 -1.56 -10.11 -12.31
CA ILE A 76 -0.86 -9.56 -13.48
C ILE A 76 0.15 -8.50 -13.06
N LEU A 77 -0.26 -7.56 -12.18
CA LEU A 77 0.62 -6.50 -11.72
C LEU A 77 1.85 -7.02 -10.97
N THR A 78 1.71 -8.16 -10.28
CA THR A 78 2.82 -8.84 -9.60
C THR A 78 3.67 -9.74 -10.52
N GLY A 79 3.22 -9.94 -11.76
CA GLY A 79 3.88 -10.86 -12.72
C GLY A 79 3.58 -12.34 -12.48
N LEU A 80 2.65 -12.69 -11.59
CA LEU A 80 2.22 -14.07 -11.33
C LEU A 80 1.31 -14.62 -12.43
N MET A 81 0.69 -13.73 -13.21
CA MET A 81 -0.12 -14.07 -14.37
C MET A 81 0.29 -13.21 -15.56
N PRO A 82 0.38 -13.78 -16.77
CA PRO A 82 0.68 -12.98 -17.96
C PRO A 82 -0.51 -12.11 -18.36
N LEU A 83 -0.21 -10.90 -18.85
CA LEU A 83 -1.16 -10.06 -19.55
C LEU A 83 -1.37 -10.65 -20.95
N ALA A 84 -2.64 -10.87 -21.35
CA ALA A 84 -2.95 -11.48 -22.65
C ALA A 84 -2.92 -10.45 -23.79
N ALA A 85 -3.37 -9.22 -23.51
CA ALA A 85 -3.28 -8.08 -24.42
C ALA A 85 -3.25 -6.78 -23.59
N GLY A 86 -2.87 -5.67 -24.22
CA GLY A 86 -2.68 -4.39 -23.56
C GLY A 86 -1.23 -4.13 -23.20
N LYS A 87 -0.99 -3.08 -22.41
CA LYS A 87 0.35 -2.61 -22.06
C LYS A 87 0.46 -2.41 -20.57
N LEU A 88 1.44 -3.06 -19.94
CA LEU A 88 1.85 -2.83 -18.55
C LEU A 88 3.22 -2.17 -18.54
N GLU A 89 3.30 -0.95 -18.03
CA GLU A 89 4.54 -0.19 -17.90
C GLU A 89 4.88 0.00 -16.44
N CYS A 90 6.12 -0.30 -16.08
CA CYS A 90 6.63 -0.17 -14.73
C CYS A 90 7.87 0.71 -14.73
N SER A 91 7.94 1.63 -13.77
CA SER A 91 9.14 2.43 -13.55
C SER A 91 10.33 1.53 -13.17
N GLN A 92 11.56 2.01 -13.36
CA GLN A 92 12.79 1.25 -13.09
C GLN A 92 12.87 0.73 -11.64
N VAL A 93 12.28 1.46 -10.67
CA VAL A 93 12.30 1.05 -9.26
C VAL A 93 11.42 -0.17 -8.95
N LEU A 94 10.51 -0.53 -9.87
CA LEU A 94 9.70 -1.74 -9.78
C LEU A 94 10.32 -2.93 -10.51
N LYS A 95 11.45 -2.77 -11.17
CA LYS A 95 12.13 -3.90 -11.80
C LYS A 95 12.80 -4.77 -10.75
N GLN A 96 12.47 -6.05 -10.77
CA GLN A 96 13.09 -7.02 -9.89
C GLN A 96 14.58 -7.15 -10.19
N VAL A 97 15.39 -7.10 -9.15
CA VAL A 97 16.82 -7.38 -9.22
C VAL A 97 17.04 -8.83 -8.80
N GLY A 98 17.75 -9.60 -9.58
CA GLY A 98 18.00 -11.02 -9.33
C GLY A 98 18.47 -11.29 -7.90
N GLY A 99 17.94 -12.32 -7.26
CA GLY A 99 18.25 -12.70 -5.88
C GLY A 99 17.62 -11.84 -4.78
N ARG A 100 16.81 -10.82 -5.12
CA ARG A 100 16.07 -9.99 -4.16
C ARG A 100 14.57 -10.21 -4.26
N PRO A 101 13.80 -9.96 -3.18
CA PRO A 101 12.34 -9.96 -3.23
C PRO A 101 11.83 -8.99 -4.29
N SER A 102 10.67 -9.31 -4.88
CA SER A 102 10.00 -8.42 -5.82
C SER A 102 9.67 -7.08 -5.14
N PRO A 103 9.90 -5.93 -5.80
CA PRO A 103 9.48 -4.63 -5.28
C PRO A 103 7.95 -4.43 -5.33
N ILE A 104 7.22 -5.32 -6.00
CA ILE A 104 5.76 -5.38 -5.98
C ILE A 104 5.37 -6.57 -5.10
N GLN A 105 4.70 -6.32 -4.00
CA GLN A 105 4.21 -7.34 -3.08
C GLN A 105 2.68 -7.37 -3.09
N TRP A 106 2.12 -8.55 -2.85
CA TRP A 106 0.68 -8.77 -2.80
C TRP A 106 0.29 -9.42 -1.48
N VAL A 107 -0.52 -8.72 -0.70
CA VAL A 107 -1.19 -9.26 0.49
C VAL A 107 -2.56 -9.75 0.04
N ILE A 108 -2.72 -11.07 0.04
CA ILE A 108 -3.94 -11.74 -0.42
C ILE A 108 -4.98 -11.83 0.70
N GLN A 109 -6.24 -11.99 0.32
CA GLN A 109 -7.38 -12.06 1.22
C GLN A 109 -7.29 -13.23 2.21
N GLN A 110 -6.78 -14.38 1.76
CA GLN A 110 -6.63 -15.60 2.58
C GLN A 110 -5.15 -15.76 2.97
N PRO A 111 -4.75 -15.33 4.18
CA PRO A 111 -3.34 -15.32 4.57
C PRO A 111 -2.72 -16.73 4.62
N GLU A 112 -3.52 -17.78 4.80
CA GLU A 112 -3.06 -19.18 4.82
C GLU A 112 -2.38 -19.56 3.48
N GLN A 113 -2.83 -18.98 2.37
CA GLN A 113 -2.26 -19.26 1.05
C GLN A 113 -0.95 -18.50 0.80
N ALA A 114 -0.60 -17.53 1.66
CA ALA A 114 0.62 -16.74 1.54
C ALA A 114 1.85 -17.43 2.14
N PHE A 115 1.67 -18.49 2.92
CA PHE A 115 2.72 -19.16 3.65
C PHE A 115 2.87 -20.62 3.24
N ASN A 116 4.11 -21.11 3.19
CA ASN A 116 4.36 -22.52 3.03
C ASN A 116 4.04 -23.25 4.36
N PRO A 117 3.08 -24.20 4.39
CA PRO A 117 2.67 -24.86 5.63
C PRO A 117 3.76 -25.73 6.26
N ARG A 118 4.82 -26.05 5.53
CA ARG A 118 5.96 -26.84 6.02
C ARG A 118 7.02 -26.04 6.74
N LEU A 119 7.07 -24.73 6.50
CA LEU A 119 8.03 -23.82 7.11
C LEU A 119 7.50 -23.24 8.42
N THR A 120 8.41 -22.84 9.30
CA THR A 120 8.07 -21.96 10.41
C THR A 120 7.82 -20.54 9.89
N LEU A 121 7.10 -19.73 10.65
CA LEU A 121 6.85 -18.35 10.26
C LEU A 121 8.13 -17.51 10.29
N ALA A 122 9.11 -17.84 11.15
CA ALA A 122 10.45 -17.25 11.10
C ALA A 122 11.14 -17.52 9.76
N GLN A 123 11.09 -18.74 9.25
CA GLN A 123 11.65 -19.09 7.95
C GLN A 123 10.96 -18.33 6.82
N SER A 124 9.62 -18.25 6.86
CA SER A 124 8.84 -17.52 5.86
C SER A 124 9.10 -16.02 5.86
N LEU A 125 9.29 -15.40 7.04
CA LEU A 125 9.69 -13.99 7.11
C LEU A 125 11.12 -13.77 6.58
N ASN A 126 12.03 -14.71 6.85
CA ASN A 126 13.41 -14.60 6.36
C ASN A 126 13.51 -14.61 4.82
N GLU A 127 12.58 -15.26 4.11
CA GLU A 127 12.51 -15.21 2.63
C GLU A 127 12.35 -13.78 2.09
N SER A 128 11.65 -12.90 2.83
CA SER A 128 11.43 -11.51 2.42
C SER A 128 12.42 -10.53 3.06
N TRP A 129 12.81 -10.78 4.30
CA TRP A 129 13.64 -9.86 5.07
C TRP A 129 15.14 -10.18 5.01
N HIS A 130 15.52 -11.39 4.56
CA HIS A 130 16.94 -11.80 4.42
C HIS A 130 17.78 -11.54 5.69
N GLY A 131 17.24 -11.86 6.86
CA GLY A 131 17.88 -11.65 8.16
C GLY A 131 17.92 -10.20 8.64
N ARG A 132 17.27 -9.26 7.95
CA ARG A 132 17.17 -7.86 8.41
C ARG A 132 16.20 -7.74 9.56
N ASP A 133 16.47 -6.75 10.41
CA ASP A 133 15.63 -6.48 11.57
C ASP A 133 14.28 -5.86 11.18
N TYR A 134 13.20 -6.50 11.61
CA TYR A 134 11.82 -6.04 11.49
C TYR A 134 11.18 -5.72 12.85
N ALA A 135 11.92 -5.85 13.95
CA ALA A 135 11.39 -5.65 15.32
C ALA A 135 10.82 -4.24 15.50
N HIS A 136 11.38 -3.25 14.83
CA HIS A 136 10.88 -1.86 14.84
C HIS A 136 9.44 -1.72 14.30
N LEU A 137 8.92 -2.70 13.55
CA LEU A 137 7.54 -2.70 13.03
C LEU A 137 6.54 -3.39 13.96
N LEU A 138 6.98 -4.12 14.98
CA LEU A 138 6.10 -4.86 15.88
C LEU A 138 5.09 -3.97 16.63
N PRO A 139 5.50 -2.82 17.19
CA PRO A 139 4.55 -1.91 17.83
C PRO A 139 3.46 -1.43 16.85
N MET A 140 3.83 -1.23 15.57
CA MET A 140 2.92 -0.79 14.51
C MET A 140 1.94 -1.89 14.10
N LEU A 141 2.26 -3.16 14.35
CA LEU A 141 1.33 -4.28 14.12
C LEU A 141 0.44 -4.59 15.33
N GLY A 142 0.63 -3.85 16.44
CA GLY A 142 -0.13 -4.04 17.67
C GLY A 142 0.07 -5.42 18.30
N VAL A 143 1.28 -5.97 18.18
CA VAL A 143 1.67 -7.29 18.68
C VAL A 143 2.69 -7.12 19.81
N ALA A 144 2.45 -7.79 20.94
CA ALA A 144 3.43 -7.85 22.01
C ALA A 144 4.64 -8.69 21.57
N GLU A 145 5.83 -8.28 21.97
CA GLU A 145 7.08 -8.95 21.58
C GLU A 145 7.08 -10.45 21.92
N SER A 146 6.65 -10.80 23.14
CA SER A 146 6.56 -12.19 23.61
C SER A 146 5.60 -13.04 22.74
N GLU A 147 4.49 -12.46 22.33
CA GLU A 147 3.52 -13.10 21.45
C GLU A 147 4.08 -13.28 20.05
N PHE A 148 4.76 -12.29 19.53
CA PHE A 148 5.40 -12.34 18.23
C PHE A 148 6.46 -13.46 18.14
N TRP A 149 7.32 -13.60 19.15
CA TRP A 149 8.31 -14.69 19.18
C TRP A 149 7.66 -16.07 19.22
N ARG A 150 6.52 -16.21 19.90
CA ARG A 150 5.71 -17.43 19.87
C ARG A 150 5.19 -17.71 18.44
N TRP A 151 4.72 -16.68 17.74
CA TRP A 151 4.26 -16.83 16.35
C TRP A 151 5.38 -17.30 15.44
N LEU A 152 6.55 -16.71 15.55
CA LEU A 152 7.69 -17.06 14.71
C LEU A 152 8.13 -18.52 14.84
N ALA A 153 8.04 -19.07 16.03
CA ALA A 153 8.35 -20.48 16.29
C ALA A 153 7.29 -21.46 15.75
N SER A 154 6.08 -20.95 15.46
CA SER A 154 4.94 -21.75 15.00
C SER A 154 4.97 -21.94 13.48
N ARG A 155 4.12 -22.87 13.01
CA ARG A 155 3.75 -23.00 11.59
C ARG A 155 2.45 -22.24 11.31
N PRO A 156 2.14 -21.92 10.04
CA PRO A 156 0.94 -21.15 9.70
C PRO A 156 -0.36 -21.68 10.32
N GLY A 157 -0.57 -22.99 10.34
CA GLY A 157 -1.77 -23.60 10.92
C GLY A 157 -1.89 -23.51 12.46
N GLY A 158 -0.89 -22.96 13.14
CA GLY A 158 -0.93 -22.74 14.60
C GLY A 158 -1.41 -21.34 15.00
N LEU A 159 -1.72 -20.46 14.03
CA LEU A 159 -2.17 -19.10 14.26
C LEU A 159 -3.62 -18.89 13.81
N SER A 160 -4.29 -17.93 14.42
CA SER A 160 -5.57 -17.41 13.93
C SER A 160 -5.40 -16.66 12.62
N GLY A 161 -6.46 -16.52 11.82
CA GLY A 161 -6.43 -15.80 10.56
C GLY A 161 -5.96 -14.34 10.72
N GLY A 162 -6.36 -13.65 11.80
CA GLY A 162 -5.94 -12.29 12.08
C GLY A 162 -4.46 -12.16 12.45
N GLU A 163 -3.91 -13.09 13.23
CA GLU A 163 -2.48 -13.17 13.54
C GLU A 163 -1.66 -13.43 12.27
N LEU A 164 -2.12 -14.37 11.45
CA LEU A 164 -1.45 -14.73 10.22
C LEU A 164 -1.49 -13.59 9.20
N GLN A 165 -2.60 -12.82 9.16
CA GLN A 165 -2.72 -11.66 8.30
C GLN A 165 -1.73 -10.55 8.67
N ARG A 166 -1.51 -10.30 9.96
CA ARG A 166 -0.49 -9.34 10.43
C ARG A 166 0.91 -9.76 9.99
N LEU A 167 1.23 -11.04 10.11
CA LEU A 167 2.51 -11.57 9.61
C LEU A 167 2.62 -11.51 8.08
N ASN A 168 1.52 -11.71 7.35
CA ASN A 168 1.49 -11.57 5.90
C ASN A 168 1.80 -10.13 5.48
N ILE A 169 1.25 -9.13 6.18
CA ILE A 169 1.58 -7.72 5.96
C ILE A 169 3.05 -7.45 6.30
N LEU A 170 3.52 -7.91 7.47
CA LEU A 170 4.93 -7.74 7.87
C LEU A 170 5.88 -8.30 6.80
N ARG A 171 5.59 -9.49 6.28
CA ARG A 171 6.34 -10.11 5.19
C ARG A 171 6.38 -9.24 3.95
N ALA A 172 5.23 -8.63 3.61
CA ALA A 172 5.06 -7.85 2.39
C ALA A 172 5.65 -6.43 2.46
N VAL A 173 5.85 -5.85 3.64
CA VAL A 173 6.46 -4.51 3.82
C VAL A 173 7.97 -4.52 3.97
N ALA A 174 8.64 -5.56 3.46
CA ALA A 174 10.09 -5.68 3.46
C ALA A 174 10.77 -4.45 2.79
N PRO A 175 12.07 -4.20 3.05
CA PRO A 175 12.75 -2.99 2.60
C PRO A 175 12.76 -2.75 1.09
N GLU A 176 12.68 -3.80 0.29
CA GLU A 176 12.63 -3.73 -1.17
C GLU A 176 11.27 -3.31 -1.72
N THR A 177 10.19 -3.45 -0.95
CA THR A 177 8.82 -3.16 -1.41
C THR A 177 8.65 -1.69 -1.75
N ARG A 178 8.10 -1.44 -2.93
CA ARG A 178 7.78 -0.10 -3.45
C ARG A 178 6.29 0.06 -3.77
N LEU A 179 5.65 -1.05 -4.14
CA LEU A 179 4.21 -1.13 -4.37
C LEU A 179 3.67 -2.32 -3.58
N LEU A 180 2.71 -2.06 -2.71
CA LEU A 180 1.99 -3.08 -1.96
C LEU A 180 0.55 -3.14 -2.45
N ILE A 181 0.14 -4.30 -2.94
CA ILE A 181 -1.24 -4.59 -3.34
C ILE A 181 -1.94 -5.24 -2.15
N CYS A 182 -2.99 -4.61 -1.66
CA CYS A 182 -3.81 -5.05 -0.54
C CYS A 182 -5.16 -5.56 -1.08
N ASP A 183 -5.34 -6.87 -1.21
CA ASP A 183 -6.53 -7.48 -1.79
C ASP A 183 -7.46 -7.99 -0.68
N GLU A 184 -8.47 -7.18 -0.35
CA GLU A 184 -9.49 -7.47 0.69
C GLU A 184 -8.90 -7.90 2.04
N ILE A 185 -7.78 -7.32 2.44
CA ILE A 185 -6.94 -7.76 3.57
C ILE A 185 -7.61 -7.69 4.95
N THR A 186 -8.75 -7.03 5.07
CA THR A 186 -9.48 -6.87 6.33
C THR A 186 -10.89 -7.46 6.32
N ALA A 187 -11.27 -8.16 5.26
CA ALA A 187 -12.62 -8.70 5.10
C ALA A 187 -13.04 -9.72 6.20
N GLN A 188 -12.07 -10.33 6.88
CA GLN A 188 -12.30 -11.30 7.96
C GLN A 188 -12.12 -10.73 9.37
N LEU A 189 -11.85 -9.42 9.49
CA LEU A 189 -11.61 -8.77 10.77
C LEU A 189 -12.86 -8.03 11.26
N ASP A 190 -13.03 -7.97 12.58
CA ASP A 190 -14.00 -7.07 13.20
C ASP A 190 -13.61 -5.60 12.95
N MET A 191 -14.57 -4.71 13.09
CA MET A 191 -14.41 -3.28 12.75
C MET A 191 -13.25 -2.60 13.50
N LEU A 192 -13.03 -2.91 14.79
CA LEU A 192 -11.94 -2.30 15.57
C LEU A 192 -10.57 -2.81 15.11
N SER A 193 -10.46 -4.11 14.87
CA SER A 193 -9.24 -4.73 14.33
C SER A 193 -8.93 -4.22 12.93
N GLN A 194 -9.94 -4.05 12.08
CA GLN A 194 -9.82 -3.45 10.75
C GLN A 194 -9.29 -2.01 10.83
N GLN A 195 -9.90 -1.17 11.65
CA GLN A 195 -9.49 0.22 11.82
C GLN A 195 -8.03 0.32 12.30
N ARG A 196 -7.66 -0.45 13.32
CA ARG A 196 -6.28 -0.47 13.84
C ARG A 196 -5.26 -0.90 12.79
N LEU A 197 -5.56 -1.97 12.05
CA LEU A 197 -4.68 -2.48 11.01
C LEU A 197 -4.46 -1.45 9.91
N TRP A 198 -5.52 -0.78 9.42
CA TRP A 198 -5.39 0.27 8.42
C TRP A 198 -4.62 1.49 8.94
N GLN A 199 -4.88 1.95 10.15
CA GLN A 199 -4.10 3.05 10.75
C GLN A 199 -2.61 2.72 10.77
N GLN A 200 -2.25 1.52 11.18
CA GLN A 200 -0.87 1.06 11.24
C GLN A 200 -0.25 0.93 9.85
N LEU A 201 -0.95 0.33 8.89
CA LEU A 201 -0.46 0.17 7.53
C LEU A 201 -0.25 1.52 6.84
N LEU A 202 -1.19 2.46 7.02
CA LEU A 202 -1.07 3.82 6.49
C LEU A 202 0.12 4.57 7.09
N GLN A 203 0.41 4.36 8.38
CA GLN A 203 1.60 4.94 9.01
C GLN A 203 2.88 4.36 8.39
N ILE A 204 2.97 3.03 8.24
CA ILE A 204 4.09 2.37 7.56
C ILE A 204 4.26 2.91 6.13
N ALA A 205 3.15 3.07 5.40
CA ALA A 205 3.19 3.57 4.03
C ALA A 205 3.75 4.99 3.94
N ARG A 206 3.35 5.88 4.85
CA ARG A 206 3.89 7.24 4.93
C ARG A 206 5.38 7.26 5.27
N ASP A 207 5.78 6.53 6.31
CA ASP A 207 7.15 6.52 6.80
C ASP A 207 8.14 5.95 5.76
N LYS A 208 7.69 4.96 4.99
CA LYS A 208 8.49 4.32 3.94
C LYS A 208 8.26 4.90 2.54
N GLN A 209 7.35 5.88 2.39
CA GLN A 209 6.88 6.37 1.08
C GLN A 209 6.44 5.23 0.16
N LEU A 210 5.75 4.26 0.74
CA LEU A 210 5.27 3.07 0.06
C LEU A 210 4.00 3.42 -0.72
N THR A 211 3.94 2.99 -1.97
CA THR A 211 2.73 3.08 -2.79
C THR A 211 1.79 1.93 -2.45
N LEU A 212 0.50 2.21 -2.26
CA LEU A 212 -0.51 1.18 -2.01
C LEU A 212 -1.52 1.11 -3.15
N LEU A 213 -1.88 -0.12 -3.53
CA LEU A 213 -3.07 -0.42 -4.33
C LEU A 213 -4.04 -1.19 -3.44
N VAL A 214 -5.13 -0.56 -3.04
CA VAL A 214 -6.14 -1.15 -2.15
C VAL A 214 -7.32 -1.65 -2.96
N ILE A 215 -7.53 -2.94 -2.95
CA ILE A 215 -8.65 -3.59 -3.63
C ILE A 215 -9.70 -3.96 -2.58
N SER A 216 -10.92 -3.46 -2.76
CA SER A 216 -12.05 -3.79 -1.87
C SER A 216 -13.39 -3.60 -2.56
N HIS A 217 -14.41 -4.30 -2.06
CA HIS A 217 -15.81 -4.04 -2.39
C HIS A 217 -16.45 -3.04 -1.40
N ASP A 218 -15.75 -2.68 -0.32
CA ASP A 218 -16.18 -1.72 0.71
C ASP A 218 -15.81 -0.29 0.31
N LYS A 219 -16.76 0.45 -0.28
CA LYS A 219 -16.56 1.85 -0.67
C LYS A 219 -16.28 2.80 0.50
N PRO A 220 -17.02 2.72 1.63
CA PRO A 220 -16.70 3.49 2.83
C PRO A 220 -15.25 3.33 3.28
N LEU A 221 -14.75 2.11 3.33
CA LEU A 221 -13.35 1.83 3.66
C LEU A 221 -12.41 2.53 2.67
N LEU A 222 -12.61 2.33 1.36
CA LEU A 222 -11.76 2.95 0.35
C LEU A 222 -11.76 4.47 0.44
N GLY A 223 -12.93 5.08 0.68
CA GLY A 223 -13.05 6.54 0.87
C GLY A 223 -12.33 7.05 2.12
N ALA A 224 -12.11 6.19 3.13
CA ALA A 224 -11.43 6.57 4.37
C ALA A 224 -9.90 6.39 4.28
N VAL A 225 -9.39 5.48 3.43
CA VAL A 225 -7.97 5.10 3.44
C VAL A 225 -7.21 5.49 2.19
N CYS A 226 -7.90 5.76 1.07
CA CYS A 226 -7.27 6.02 -0.23
C CYS A 226 -7.27 7.52 -0.59
N ASP A 227 -6.22 7.95 -1.28
CA ASP A 227 -6.13 9.30 -1.85
C ASP A 227 -7.08 9.45 -3.04
N ARG A 228 -7.27 8.37 -3.81
CA ARG A 228 -8.15 8.30 -4.98
C ARG A 228 -8.77 6.91 -5.09
N VAL A 229 -10.03 6.88 -5.50
CA VAL A 229 -10.77 5.61 -5.73
C VAL A 229 -11.25 5.54 -7.16
N GLN A 230 -11.03 4.40 -7.80
CA GLN A 230 -11.42 4.12 -9.17
C GLN A 230 -12.28 2.85 -9.22
N PRO A 231 -13.39 2.83 -9.98
CA PRO A 231 -14.16 1.60 -10.19
C PRO A 231 -13.39 0.60 -11.06
N PHE A 232 -13.53 -0.68 -10.76
CA PHE A 232 -13.11 -1.75 -11.66
C PHE A 232 -14.13 -1.86 -12.80
N LYS A 233 -13.98 -1.00 -13.77
CA LYS A 233 -14.77 -1.04 -15.02
C LYS A 233 -13.80 -1.04 -16.18
N PRO A 234 -13.96 -1.95 -17.15
CA PRO A 234 -13.23 -1.86 -18.41
C PRO A 234 -13.59 -0.55 -19.13
N VAL A 235 -12.65 -0.04 -19.89
CA VAL A 235 -12.83 1.18 -20.70
C VAL A 235 -13.58 0.84 -21.97
#